data_1e7744d33253b891312f0078a72d7933
#
_entry.id   1e7744d33253b891312f0078a72d7933
#
_cell.length_a   1.000
_cell.length_b   1.000
_cell.length_c   1.000
_cell.angle_alpha   90.00
_cell.angle_beta   90.00
_cell.angle_gamma   90.00
#
_symmetry.space_group_name_H-M   'P 1'
#
loop_
_entity.id
_entity.type
_entity.pdbx_description
1 polymer ?
#
loop_
_entity_poly.entity_id
_entity_poly.type
_entity_poly.pdbx_seq_one_letter_code
_entity_poly.pdbx_strand_id
1 'polypeptide(L)'
;MIKAELRSENTFCFTINASIFNERVLTKALYWYAESFIIYWNKNKDNLFEITLELKPSANKIYTFEYVTHKFNQDLISLIIPILALI
;
A
#
# COMPACT_ATOMS: atom_id res chain seq x y z
N MET A 1 -10.60 -6.74 -1.44
CA MET A 1 -10.19 -6.08 -0.21
C MET A 1 -9.46 -4.77 -0.44
N ILE A 2 -8.56 -4.71 -1.40
CA ILE A 2 -7.99 -3.44 -1.84
C ILE A 2 -8.39 -3.16 -3.28
N LYS A 3 -8.52 -1.88 -3.61
CA LYS A 3 -8.74 -1.45 -4.97
C LYS A 3 -7.42 -0.89 -5.50
N ALA A 4 -6.96 -1.37 -6.63
CA ALA A 4 -5.68 -0.98 -7.20
C ALA A 4 -5.88 -0.39 -8.58
N GLU A 5 -5.10 0.64 -8.89
CA GLU A 5 -5.18 1.34 -10.16
C GLU A 5 -3.78 1.73 -10.61
N LEU A 6 -3.45 1.44 -11.86
CA LEU A 6 -2.23 1.88 -12.50
C LEU A 6 -2.49 3.24 -13.13
N ARG A 7 -1.95 4.31 -12.53
CA ARG A 7 -2.20 5.66 -13.02
C ARG A 7 -1.26 6.04 -14.15
N SER A 8 -0.03 5.56 -14.07
CA SER A 8 0.95 5.74 -15.13
C SER A 8 1.95 4.60 -15.04
N GLU A 9 2.93 4.56 -15.95
CA GLU A 9 3.94 3.51 -15.97
C GLU A 9 4.63 3.31 -14.62
N ASN A 10 4.85 4.39 -13.87
CA ASN A 10 5.61 4.36 -12.62
C ASN A 10 4.81 4.80 -11.39
N THR A 11 3.49 4.93 -11.53
CA THR A 11 2.65 5.43 -10.45
C THR A 11 1.50 4.47 -10.18
N PHE A 12 1.49 3.90 -8.98
CA PHE A 12 0.50 2.91 -8.54
C PHE A 12 -0.37 3.53 -7.45
N CYS A 13 -1.67 3.36 -7.58
CA CYS A 13 -2.63 3.91 -6.61
C CYS A 13 -3.42 2.78 -5.98
N PHE A 14 -3.61 2.86 -4.67
CA PHE A 14 -4.36 1.85 -3.91
C PHE A 14 -5.38 2.54 -3.02
N THR A 15 -6.54 1.91 -2.88
CA THR A 15 -7.58 2.36 -1.96
C THR A 15 -7.91 1.21 -1.02
N ILE A 16 -7.81 1.45 0.29
CA ILE A 16 -8.09 0.43 1.28
C ILE A 16 -9.03 0.98 2.35
N ASN A 17 -9.79 0.07 2.97
CA ASN A 17 -10.77 0.45 3.99
C ASN A 17 -10.07 0.69 5.34
N ALA A 18 -10.18 1.91 5.86
CA ALA A 18 -9.54 2.30 7.12
C ALA A 18 -10.16 1.61 8.34
N SER A 19 -11.35 1.03 8.20
CA SER A 19 -11.97 0.25 9.27
C SER A 19 -11.32 -1.14 9.42
N ILE A 20 -10.74 -1.66 8.35
CA ILE A 20 -10.06 -2.96 8.34
C ILE A 20 -8.58 -2.79 8.60
N PHE A 21 -7.95 -1.83 7.92
CA PHE A 21 -6.53 -1.56 8.02
C PHE A 21 -6.35 -0.20 8.67
N ASN A 22 -5.95 -0.16 9.94
CA ASN A 22 -5.75 1.11 10.62
C ASN A 22 -4.45 1.79 10.14
N GLU A 23 -4.26 3.03 10.57
CA GLU A 23 -3.10 3.82 10.16
C GLU A 23 -1.77 3.16 10.55
N ARG A 24 -1.73 2.50 11.71
CA ARG A 24 -0.52 1.81 12.17
C ARG A 24 -0.14 0.68 11.22
N VAL A 25 -1.11 -0.12 10.78
CA VAL A 25 -0.88 -1.21 9.83
C VAL A 25 -0.42 -0.64 8.49
N LEU A 26 -1.10 0.42 8.03
CA LEU A 26 -0.75 1.07 6.78
C LEU A 26 0.68 1.60 6.79
N THR A 27 1.06 2.36 7.81
CA THR A 27 2.38 2.96 7.86
C THR A 27 3.49 1.93 7.97
N LYS A 28 3.25 0.83 8.68
CA LYS A 28 4.19 -0.27 8.74
C LYS A 28 4.38 -0.93 7.37
N ALA A 29 3.28 -1.16 6.65
CA ALA A 29 3.37 -1.73 5.31
C ALA A 29 4.13 -0.79 4.36
N LEU A 30 3.83 0.50 4.42
CA LEU A 30 4.45 1.48 3.54
C LEU A 30 5.94 1.69 3.81
N TYR A 31 6.38 1.42 5.02
CA TYR A 31 7.79 1.59 5.38
C TYR A 31 8.73 0.85 4.41
N TRP A 32 8.35 -0.35 3.98
CA TRP A 32 9.17 -1.16 3.08
C TRP A 32 9.27 -0.59 1.67
N TYR A 33 8.36 0.31 1.30
CA TYR A 33 8.34 0.90 -0.04
C TYR A 33 9.08 2.22 -0.13
N ALA A 34 9.45 2.80 1.01
CA ALA A 34 10.06 4.14 1.06
C ALA A 34 11.42 4.22 0.37
N GLU A 35 12.14 3.11 0.26
CA GLU A 35 13.42 3.08 -0.41
C GLU A 35 13.30 3.31 -1.91
N SER A 36 12.28 2.71 -2.53
CA SER A 36 12.11 2.71 -3.98
C SER A 36 11.01 3.65 -4.47
N PHE A 37 10.13 4.10 -3.60
CA PHE A 37 8.97 4.90 -3.99
C PHE A 37 8.86 6.17 -3.19
N ILE A 38 8.33 7.21 -3.83
CA ILE A 38 7.83 8.39 -3.14
C ILE A 38 6.40 8.03 -2.75
N ILE A 39 6.07 8.19 -1.49
CA ILE A 39 4.80 7.72 -0.94
C ILE A 39 3.93 8.90 -0.55
N TYR A 40 2.70 8.90 -1.08
CA TYR A 40 1.66 9.85 -0.69
C TYR A 40 0.48 9.06 -0.17
N TRP A 41 -0.11 9.48 0.94
CA TRP A 41 -1.34 8.86 1.38
C TRP A 41 -2.18 9.84 2.19
N ASN A 42 -3.49 9.63 2.16
CA ASN A 42 -4.43 10.41 2.94
C ASN A 42 -5.65 9.55 3.23
N LYS A 43 -6.42 9.95 4.22
CA LYS A 43 -7.69 9.32 4.54
C LYS A 43 -8.80 10.25 4.07
N ASN A 44 -9.70 9.74 3.24
CA ASN A 44 -10.79 10.55 2.73
C ASN A 44 -12.01 10.50 3.67
N LYS A 45 -13.06 11.25 3.33
CA LYS A 45 -14.27 11.35 4.16
C LYS A 45 -15.09 10.06 4.18
N ASP A 46 -14.82 9.13 3.28
CA ASP A 46 -15.52 7.84 3.21
C ASP A 46 -14.80 6.77 4.02
N ASN A 47 -13.85 7.17 4.85
CA ASN A 47 -13.06 6.28 5.70
C ASN A 47 -12.22 5.30 4.87
N LEU A 48 -11.67 5.79 3.77
CA LEU A 48 -10.78 5.04 2.91
C LEU A 48 -9.41 5.69 2.90
N PHE A 49 -8.37 4.89 2.96
CA PHE A 49 -7.01 5.39 2.71
C PHE A 49 -6.77 5.38 1.20
N GLU A 50 -6.31 6.50 0.69
CA GLU A 50 -5.89 6.64 -0.69
C GLU A 50 -4.37 6.74 -0.70
N ILE A 51 -3.71 5.76 -1.33
CA ILE A 51 -2.25 5.66 -1.34
C ILE A 51 -1.74 5.77 -2.76
N THR A 52 -0.69 6.57 -2.95
CA THR A 52 -0.01 6.68 -4.23
C THR A 52 1.46 6.36 -4.04
N LEU A 53 1.96 5.39 -4.80
CA LEU A 53 3.36 5.01 -4.82
C LEU A 53 3.93 5.42 -6.18
N GLU A 54 4.88 6.34 -6.15
CA GLU A 54 5.55 6.82 -7.35
C GLU A 54 6.98 6.31 -7.34
N LEU A 55 7.36 5.52 -8.35
CA LEU A 55 8.68 4.94 -8.43
C LEU A 55 9.74 6.04 -8.56
N LYS A 56 10.75 6.00 -7.69
CA LYS A 56 11.85 6.96 -7.73
C LYS A 56 12.71 6.75 -8.97
N PRO A 57 13.20 7.83 -9.61
CA PRO A 57 14.13 7.68 -10.72
C PRO A 57 15.41 6.93 -10.36
N SER A 58 15.80 6.98 -9.08
CA SER A 58 17.01 6.31 -8.58
C SER A 58 16.80 4.84 -8.25
N ALA A 59 15.57 4.32 -8.37
CA ALA A 59 15.30 2.92 -8.06
C ALA A 59 16.01 2.01 -9.08
N ASN A 60 16.69 0.98 -8.58
CA ASN A 60 17.44 0.04 -9.43
C ASN A 60 16.59 -1.09 -9.98
N LYS A 61 15.34 -1.17 -9.59
CA LYS A 61 14.45 -2.26 -9.97
C LYS A 61 13.27 -1.75 -10.74
N ILE A 62 12.78 -2.58 -11.65
CA ILE A 62 11.53 -2.34 -12.37
C ILE A 62 10.45 -3.11 -11.62
N TYR A 63 9.37 -2.43 -11.27
CA TYR A 63 8.25 -3.04 -10.56
C TYR A 63 7.03 -3.09 -11.47
N THR A 64 6.44 -4.28 -11.59
CA THR A 64 5.18 -4.41 -12.33
C THR A 64 4.02 -4.07 -11.41
N PHE A 65 2.92 -3.61 -12.00
CA PHE A 65 1.70 -3.31 -11.26
C PHE A 65 1.19 -4.56 -10.53
N GLU A 66 1.20 -5.70 -11.18
CA GLU A 66 0.74 -6.95 -10.59
C GLU A 66 1.58 -7.35 -9.39
N TYR A 67 2.90 -7.24 -9.51
CA TYR A 67 3.80 -7.59 -8.41
C TYR A 67 3.57 -6.68 -7.19
N VAL A 68 3.52 -5.37 -7.41
CA VAL A 68 3.35 -4.42 -6.32
C VAL A 68 1.98 -4.58 -5.66
N THR A 69 0.94 -4.77 -6.47
CA THR A 69 -0.42 -4.97 -5.96
C THR A 69 -0.50 -6.22 -5.09
N HIS A 70 0.04 -7.32 -5.58
CA HIS A 70 0.04 -8.59 -4.85
C HIS A 70 0.83 -8.49 -3.55
N LYS A 71 2.02 -7.90 -3.63
CA LYS A 71 2.89 -7.75 -2.46
C LYS A 71 2.28 -6.84 -1.42
N PHE A 72 1.71 -5.71 -1.82
CA PHE A 72 1.10 -4.77 -0.91
C PHE A 72 -0.09 -5.40 -0.17
N ASN A 73 -0.95 -6.10 -0.90
CA ASN A 73 -2.07 -6.81 -0.30
C ASN A 73 -1.59 -7.87 0.70
N GLN A 74 -0.55 -8.60 0.33
CA GLN A 74 0.04 -9.64 1.17
C GLN A 74 0.64 -9.05 2.46
N ASP A 75 1.36 -7.92 2.34
CA ASP A 75 1.97 -7.25 3.47
C ASP A 75 0.91 -6.73 4.45
N LEU A 76 -0.18 -6.16 3.94
CA LEU A 76 -1.27 -5.68 4.79
C LEU A 76 -1.91 -6.84 5.57
N ILE A 77 -2.19 -7.95 4.88
CA ILE A 77 -2.79 -9.12 5.52
C ILE A 77 -1.86 -9.70 6.58
N SER A 78 -0.57 -9.77 6.29
CA SER A 78 0.43 -10.29 7.22
C SER A 78 0.50 -9.48 8.52
N LEU A 79 0.23 -8.19 8.44
CA LEU A 79 0.28 -7.31 9.61
C LEU A 79 -0.98 -7.42 10.50
N ILE A 80 -2.09 -7.89 9.97
CA ILE A 80 -3.32 -8.05 10.75
C ILE A 80 -3.56 -9.47 11.25
N ILE A 81 -3.03 -10.50 10.59
CA ILE A 81 -3.21 -11.89 11.00
C ILE A 81 -2.78 -12.16 12.45
N PRO A 82 -1.61 -11.68 12.92
CA PRO A 82 -1.22 -11.91 14.32
C PRO A 82 -2.21 -11.33 15.32
N ILE A 83 -2.85 -10.21 14.96
CA ILE A 83 -3.88 -9.60 15.83
C ILE A 83 -5.12 -10.47 15.87
N LEU A 84 -5.53 -10.99 14.72
CA LEU A 84 -6.70 -11.88 14.61
C LEU A 84 -6.46 -13.21 15.32
N ALA A 85 -5.23 -13.72 15.29
CA ALA A 85 -4.88 -14.98 15.92
C ALA A 85 -4.93 -14.93 17.45
N LEU A 86 -4.89 -13.74 18.03
CA LEU A 86 -4.95 -13.54 19.47
C LEU A 86 -6.40 -13.49 20.00
N ILE A 87 -7.34 -13.42 19.10
CA ILE A 87 -8.77 -13.40 19.44
C ILE A 87 -9.32 -14.81 19.44
#